data_9d6c4d17790eff3984a1b7fbc85c1d7d
#
_entry.id   9d6c4d17790eff3984a1b7fbc85c1d7d
#
_cell.length_a   1.000
_cell.length_b   1.000
_cell.length_c   1.000
_cell.angle_alpha   90.00
_cell.angle_beta   90.00
_cell.angle_gamma   90.00
#
_symmetry.space_group_name_H-M   'P 1'
#
loop_
_entity.id
_entity.type
_entity.pdbx_description
1 polymer ?
#
loop_
_entity_poly.entity_id
_entity_poly.type
_entity_poly.pdbx_seq_one_letter_code
_entity_poly.pdbx_strand_id
1 'polypeptide(L)'
;MSVLHLLGTAGDGGAETYFVDLVAALRRAGVTEAAAIRRHAGREAALRAAGVPVKTLGFGGPLDILTRTAAAGYGRLQGAKLMLAWMNRAARHTPKGPWARIGRLGGYYNLKYYAGFEELVANTEDIAEWIVGQGWPAGRVRCIPNFAAAPPPLAGHGGAPLDRASLDTPADAPLLLAMGRLHESKAHDIGLQALAELPDAWLWIAGVGPLEAKLKAMAEGLGVQNRVRFLGWRTDPSTLYRAADVCVFPSRYEPLGNVVIQAWAHGLPVVAAASQGPKALIEDGRDGLLVPVDDAPALAAGVRRILAEPKLAGQFTTRGLGRVAAEFSEAAVVAQWKTLFSDYGAI
;
A
#
# COMPACT_ATOMS: atom_id res chain seq x y z
N MET A 1 6.78 18.08 -22.62
CA MET A 1 5.47 17.47 -22.29
C MET A 1 5.59 16.98 -20.86
N SER A 2 4.53 17.02 -20.06
CA SER A 2 4.65 16.61 -18.66
C SER A 2 3.32 16.05 -18.12
N VAL A 3 3.45 15.31 -17.02
CA VAL A 3 2.33 14.82 -16.21
C VAL A 3 2.17 15.73 -14.98
N LEU A 4 0.96 16.19 -14.70
CA LEU A 4 0.65 16.91 -13.47
C LEU A 4 -0.14 15.97 -12.53
N HIS A 5 0.46 15.60 -11.42
CA HIS A 5 -0.20 14.84 -10.37
C HIS A 5 -0.97 15.77 -9.42
N LEU A 6 -2.21 15.40 -9.08
CA LEU A 6 -3.02 16.14 -8.11
C LEU A 6 -3.36 15.26 -6.90
N LEU A 7 -3.04 15.72 -5.69
CA LEU A 7 -3.37 15.02 -4.44
C LEU A 7 -4.03 15.98 -3.43
N GLY A 8 -5.30 15.76 -3.14
CA GLY A 8 -6.13 16.67 -2.34
C GLY A 8 -6.21 16.34 -0.85
N THR A 9 -5.47 15.39 -0.31
CA THR A 9 -5.48 15.00 1.10
C THR A 9 -4.32 15.63 1.87
N ALA A 10 -4.56 15.91 3.17
CA ALA A 10 -3.54 16.41 4.10
C ALA A 10 -3.15 15.37 5.16
N GLY A 11 -3.83 14.21 5.19
CA GLY A 11 -3.51 13.13 6.11
C GLY A 11 -2.38 12.24 5.62
N ASP A 12 -1.97 11.31 6.45
CA ASP A 12 -1.02 10.24 6.14
C ASP A 12 -1.75 8.91 6.01
N GLY A 13 -1.34 8.11 5.03
CA GLY A 13 -1.89 6.81 4.74
C GLY A 13 -1.15 6.11 3.62
N GLY A 14 -1.49 4.86 3.35
CA GLY A 14 -0.82 4.06 2.33
C GLY A 14 -0.92 4.63 0.91
N ALA A 15 -2.04 5.29 0.58
CA ALA A 15 -2.21 5.92 -0.73
C ALA A 15 -1.33 7.17 -0.89
N GLU A 16 -1.16 7.94 0.19
CA GLU A 16 -0.34 9.15 0.22
C GLU A 16 1.15 8.82 0.21
N THR A 17 1.56 7.77 0.91
CA THR A 17 2.93 7.27 0.86
C THR A 17 3.25 6.78 -0.55
N TYR A 18 2.39 5.92 -1.11
CA TYR A 18 2.58 5.40 -2.46
C TYR A 18 2.57 6.50 -3.53
N PHE A 19 1.82 7.59 -3.34
CA PHE A 19 1.87 8.74 -4.23
C PHE A 19 3.30 9.32 -4.33
N VAL A 20 3.96 9.51 -3.21
CA VAL A 20 5.34 10.03 -3.18
C VAL A 20 6.30 9.03 -3.83
N ASP A 21 6.17 7.76 -3.50
CA ASP A 21 7.03 6.69 -4.02
C ASP A 21 6.91 6.59 -5.55
N LEU A 22 5.67 6.58 -6.08
CA LEU A 22 5.45 6.48 -7.52
C LEU A 22 5.97 7.71 -8.27
N VAL A 23 5.67 8.91 -7.78
CA VAL A 23 6.14 10.15 -8.43
C VAL A 23 7.67 10.20 -8.42
N ALA A 24 8.32 9.85 -7.29
CA ALA A 24 9.78 9.77 -7.24
C ALA A 24 10.36 8.70 -8.19
N ALA A 25 9.71 7.54 -8.31
CA ALA A 25 10.14 6.47 -9.21
C ALA A 25 10.01 6.88 -10.69
N LEU A 26 8.90 7.47 -11.08
CA LEU A 26 8.68 7.99 -12.43
C LEU A 26 9.71 9.08 -12.78
N ARG A 27 10.04 9.96 -11.83
CA ARG A 27 11.07 10.98 -12.00
C ARG A 27 12.45 10.36 -12.24
N ARG A 28 12.83 9.34 -11.46
CA ARG A 28 14.06 8.56 -11.69
C ARG A 28 14.09 7.89 -13.06
N ALA A 29 12.93 7.44 -13.52
CA ALA A 29 12.77 6.82 -14.85
C ALA A 29 12.70 7.81 -16.02
N GLY A 30 12.97 9.10 -15.77
CA GLY A 30 13.10 10.15 -16.79
C GLY A 30 11.75 10.79 -17.18
N VAL A 31 10.65 10.52 -16.48
CA VAL A 31 9.37 11.18 -16.75
C VAL A 31 9.43 12.63 -16.30
N THR A 32 9.02 13.55 -17.16
CA THR A 32 8.85 14.97 -16.80
C THR A 32 7.50 15.13 -16.13
N GLU A 33 7.51 15.57 -14.87
CA GLU A 33 6.30 15.66 -14.06
C GLU A 33 6.36 16.77 -13.02
N ALA A 34 5.20 17.17 -12.52
CA ALA A 34 5.01 18.12 -11.43
C ALA A 34 3.87 17.65 -10.52
N ALA A 35 3.82 18.17 -9.31
CA ALA A 35 2.78 17.83 -8.35
C ALA A 35 2.04 19.08 -7.84
N ALA A 36 0.72 19.02 -7.77
CA ALA A 36 -0.12 19.96 -7.05
C ALA A 36 -0.76 19.22 -5.86
N ILE A 37 -0.38 19.59 -4.66
CA ILE A 37 -0.78 18.88 -3.45
C ILE A 37 -1.45 19.81 -2.43
N ARG A 38 -2.29 19.24 -1.56
CA ARG A 38 -2.70 19.93 -0.35
C ARG A 38 -1.50 20.05 0.59
N ARG A 39 -1.40 21.19 1.31
CA ARG A 39 -0.26 21.50 2.19
C ARG A 39 0.06 20.34 3.13
N HIS A 40 1.29 19.83 3.06
CA HIS A 40 1.84 18.80 3.92
C HIS A 40 3.37 18.85 3.86
N ALA A 41 4.01 19.37 4.90
CA ALA A 41 5.45 19.70 4.88
C ALA A 41 6.36 18.51 4.52
N GLY A 42 6.15 17.34 5.12
CA GLY A 42 6.96 16.15 4.83
C GLY A 42 6.82 15.67 3.38
N ARG A 43 5.60 15.64 2.84
CA ARG A 43 5.34 15.24 1.46
C ARG A 43 5.93 16.23 0.45
N GLU A 44 5.80 17.53 0.74
CA GLU A 44 6.40 18.57 -0.08
C GLU A 44 7.92 18.45 -0.11
N ALA A 45 8.55 18.23 1.05
CA ALA A 45 10.00 18.05 1.16
C ALA A 45 10.47 16.80 0.38
N ALA A 46 9.78 15.67 0.52
CA ALA A 46 10.13 14.42 -0.17
C ALA A 46 10.05 14.55 -1.71
N LEU A 47 8.97 15.18 -2.23
CA LEU A 47 8.82 15.40 -3.67
C LEU A 47 9.89 16.35 -4.21
N ARG A 48 10.19 17.44 -3.49
CA ARG A 48 11.26 18.37 -3.88
C ARG A 48 12.63 17.73 -3.86
N ALA A 49 12.91 16.87 -2.86
CA ALA A 49 14.15 16.10 -2.80
C ALA A 49 14.29 15.13 -4.00
N ALA A 50 13.15 14.60 -4.50
CA ALA A 50 13.11 13.81 -5.72
C ALA A 50 13.22 14.66 -7.02
N GLY A 51 13.39 15.97 -6.92
CA GLY A 51 13.50 16.87 -8.07
C GLY A 51 12.17 17.16 -8.78
N VAL A 52 11.03 16.96 -8.10
CA VAL A 52 9.69 17.21 -8.63
C VAL A 52 9.24 18.62 -8.26
N PRO A 53 8.85 19.49 -9.23
CA PRO A 53 8.24 20.77 -8.93
C PRO A 53 6.91 20.61 -8.20
N VAL A 54 6.76 21.27 -7.04
CA VAL A 54 5.57 21.16 -6.20
C VAL A 54 4.88 22.50 -6.03
N LYS A 55 3.56 22.52 -6.21
CA LYS A 55 2.67 23.63 -5.87
C LYS A 55 1.67 23.20 -4.81
N THR A 56 1.56 23.94 -3.75
CA THR A 56 0.51 23.74 -2.73
C THR A 56 -0.76 24.46 -3.12
N LEU A 57 -1.91 23.74 -3.01
CA LEU A 57 -3.25 24.24 -3.31
C LEU A 57 -4.20 23.94 -2.14
N GLY A 58 -5.33 24.62 -2.08
CA GLY A 58 -6.28 24.51 -0.96
C GLY A 58 -7.03 23.17 -0.91
N PHE A 59 -7.48 22.68 -2.06
CA PHE A 59 -8.34 21.51 -2.17
C PHE A 59 -9.50 21.54 -1.16
N GLY A 60 -10.21 22.66 -1.15
CA GLY A 60 -11.30 22.94 -0.21
C GLY A 60 -12.58 22.16 -0.48
N GLY A 61 -13.70 22.76 -0.09
CA GLY A 61 -15.04 22.18 -0.28
C GLY A 61 -15.56 22.27 -1.73
N PRO A 62 -16.86 21.99 -1.93
CA PRO A 62 -17.47 21.99 -3.27
C PRO A 62 -17.40 23.34 -4.00
N LEU A 63 -17.33 24.44 -3.27
CA LEU A 63 -17.31 25.81 -3.81
C LEU A 63 -15.88 26.35 -4.04
N ASP A 64 -14.85 25.53 -3.87
CA ASP A 64 -13.46 25.94 -4.09
C ASP A 64 -13.12 26.01 -5.58
N ILE A 65 -13.45 27.14 -6.19
CA ILE A 65 -13.12 27.44 -7.59
C ILE A 65 -11.63 27.79 -7.72
N LEU A 66 -11.03 28.37 -6.67
CA LEU A 66 -9.65 28.83 -6.69
C LEU A 66 -8.66 27.70 -6.93
N THR A 67 -8.88 26.54 -6.31
CA THR A 67 -8.03 25.35 -6.56
C THR A 67 -8.07 24.91 -8.01
N ARG A 68 -9.25 24.89 -8.66
CA ARG A 68 -9.37 24.52 -10.09
C ARG A 68 -8.62 25.49 -10.99
N THR A 69 -8.81 26.80 -10.78
CA THR A 69 -8.15 27.83 -11.57
C THR A 69 -6.63 27.79 -11.38
N ALA A 70 -6.17 27.63 -10.14
CA ALA A 70 -4.75 27.53 -9.82
C ALA A 70 -4.11 26.26 -10.39
N ALA A 71 -4.82 25.11 -10.35
CA ALA A 71 -4.37 23.86 -10.96
C ALA A 71 -4.29 23.99 -12.49
N ALA A 72 -5.27 24.64 -13.14
CA ALA A 72 -5.23 24.89 -14.57
C ALA A 72 -4.06 25.80 -14.97
N GLY A 73 -3.83 26.89 -14.23
CA GLY A 73 -2.69 27.78 -14.46
C GLY A 73 -1.35 27.07 -14.28
N TYR A 74 -1.24 26.24 -13.24
CA TYR A 74 -0.03 25.47 -13.00
C TYR A 74 0.20 24.38 -14.05
N GLY A 75 -0.86 23.70 -14.50
CA GLY A 75 -0.78 22.74 -15.61
C GLY A 75 -0.27 23.37 -16.91
N ARG A 76 -0.76 24.58 -17.27
CA ARG A 76 -0.24 25.32 -18.42
C ARG A 76 1.22 25.71 -18.25
N LEU A 77 1.60 26.22 -17.08
CA LEU A 77 2.99 26.58 -16.77
C LEU A 77 3.95 25.39 -16.90
N GLN A 78 3.52 24.21 -16.47
CA GLN A 78 4.31 22.98 -16.56
C GLN A 78 4.22 22.28 -17.93
N GLY A 79 3.43 22.81 -18.87
CA GLY A 79 3.23 22.17 -20.17
C GLY A 79 2.54 20.80 -20.07
N ALA A 80 1.64 20.63 -19.10
CA ALA A 80 0.97 19.35 -18.84
C ALA A 80 0.16 18.89 -20.06
N LYS A 81 0.35 17.64 -20.43
CA LYS A 81 -0.47 16.91 -21.41
C LYS A 81 -1.43 15.96 -20.73
N LEU A 82 -1.16 15.62 -19.47
CA LEU A 82 -1.97 14.73 -18.66
C LEU A 82 -2.06 15.24 -17.22
N MET A 83 -3.25 15.19 -16.64
CA MET A 83 -3.47 15.39 -15.22
C MET A 83 -3.92 14.10 -14.57
N LEU A 84 -3.13 13.59 -13.62
CA LEU A 84 -3.43 12.37 -12.86
C LEU A 84 -4.00 12.75 -11.49
N ALA A 85 -5.30 12.50 -11.31
CA ALA A 85 -6.01 12.80 -10.08
C ALA A 85 -5.99 11.61 -9.11
N TRP A 86 -5.50 11.84 -7.92
CA TRP A 86 -5.45 10.84 -6.85
C TRP A 86 -6.63 11.02 -5.90
N MET A 87 -7.49 10.02 -5.84
CA MET A 87 -8.68 9.98 -4.99
C MET A 87 -9.73 11.06 -5.32
N ASN A 88 -10.90 10.97 -4.69
CA ASN A 88 -12.09 11.78 -4.96
C ASN A 88 -11.87 13.28 -4.87
N ARG A 89 -11.09 13.75 -3.88
CA ARG A 89 -10.90 15.18 -3.67
C ARG A 89 -10.11 15.82 -4.80
N ALA A 90 -9.03 15.17 -5.26
CA ALA A 90 -8.27 15.65 -6.40
C ALA A 90 -9.11 15.59 -7.69
N ALA A 91 -9.83 14.49 -7.93
CA ALA A 91 -10.70 14.35 -9.09
C ALA A 91 -11.73 15.49 -9.19
N ARG A 92 -12.39 15.85 -8.07
CA ARG A 92 -13.32 16.97 -8.01
C ARG A 92 -12.69 18.29 -8.47
N HIS A 93 -11.42 18.51 -8.16
CA HIS A 93 -10.72 19.78 -8.44
C HIS A 93 -9.87 19.73 -9.70
N THR A 94 -9.84 18.61 -10.44
CA THR A 94 -9.13 18.51 -11.72
C THR A 94 -9.86 19.32 -12.79
N PRO A 95 -9.22 20.38 -13.34
CA PRO A 95 -9.86 21.26 -14.30
C PRO A 95 -9.95 20.61 -15.70
N LYS A 96 -10.92 21.00 -16.49
CA LYS A 96 -10.92 20.77 -17.94
C LYS A 96 -9.84 21.65 -18.61
N GLY A 97 -9.21 21.15 -19.67
CA GLY A 97 -8.16 21.86 -20.39
C GLY A 97 -7.59 21.04 -21.54
N PRO A 98 -6.46 21.47 -22.12
CA PRO A 98 -5.80 20.78 -23.22
C PRO A 98 -4.94 19.59 -22.77
N TRP A 99 -5.41 18.85 -21.78
CA TRP A 99 -4.77 17.67 -21.18
C TRP A 99 -5.78 16.56 -20.99
N ALA A 100 -5.34 15.33 -21.07
CA ALA A 100 -6.11 14.17 -20.65
C ALA A 100 -6.25 14.16 -19.10
N ARG A 101 -7.40 13.76 -18.59
CA ARG A 101 -7.68 13.63 -17.17
C ARG A 101 -7.81 12.15 -16.82
N ILE A 102 -6.87 11.64 -16.06
CA ILE A 102 -6.83 10.26 -15.62
C ILE A 102 -7.09 10.21 -14.12
N GLY A 103 -7.95 9.29 -13.70
CA GLY A 103 -8.25 9.08 -12.28
C GLY A 103 -7.53 7.85 -11.74
N ARG A 104 -6.75 7.97 -10.66
CA ARG A 104 -6.16 6.81 -9.97
C ARG A 104 -6.97 6.47 -8.73
N LEU A 105 -7.52 5.25 -8.70
CA LEU A 105 -8.37 4.73 -7.64
C LEU A 105 -7.62 3.63 -6.87
N GLY A 106 -7.55 3.80 -5.53
CA GLY A 106 -6.99 2.81 -4.61
C GLY A 106 -8.07 2.25 -3.67
N GLY A 107 -9.32 2.27 -4.12
CA GLY A 107 -10.50 1.78 -3.38
C GLY A 107 -11.78 2.09 -4.13
N TYR A 108 -12.92 1.70 -3.56
CA TYR A 108 -14.26 1.86 -4.14
C TYR A 108 -14.76 3.30 -3.95
N TYR A 109 -14.30 4.20 -4.83
CA TYR A 109 -14.57 5.63 -4.73
C TYR A 109 -15.87 6.01 -5.45
N ASN A 110 -16.43 7.17 -5.10
CA ASN A 110 -17.62 7.67 -5.77
C ASN A 110 -17.29 8.20 -7.17
N LEU A 111 -17.69 7.43 -8.20
CA LEU A 111 -17.35 7.70 -9.59
C LEU A 111 -17.95 9.00 -10.16
N LYS A 112 -18.93 9.64 -9.48
CA LYS A 112 -19.46 10.95 -9.91
C LYS A 112 -18.38 12.04 -10.02
N TYR A 113 -17.28 11.92 -9.26
CA TYR A 113 -16.20 12.90 -9.30
C TYR A 113 -15.27 12.74 -10.51
N TYR A 114 -15.37 11.62 -11.20
CA TYR A 114 -14.57 11.28 -12.37
C TYR A 114 -15.34 11.44 -13.68
N ALA A 115 -16.56 11.91 -13.63
CA ALA A 115 -17.37 12.17 -14.83
C ALA A 115 -16.59 13.03 -15.83
N GLY A 116 -16.43 12.52 -17.05
CA GLY A 116 -15.68 13.16 -18.13
C GLY A 116 -14.14 13.03 -18.03
N PHE A 117 -13.63 12.14 -17.18
CA PHE A 117 -12.25 11.69 -17.28
C PHE A 117 -12.11 10.73 -18.47
N GLU A 118 -10.95 10.72 -19.07
CA GLU A 118 -10.65 9.90 -20.23
C GLU A 118 -10.47 8.43 -19.85
N GLU A 119 -9.78 8.16 -18.72
CA GLU A 119 -9.51 6.81 -18.25
C GLU A 119 -9.45 6.77 -16.71
N LEU A 120 -9.75 5.60 -16.12
CA LEU A 120 -9.56 5.31 -14.71
C LEU A 120 -8.54 4.19 -14.52
N VAL A 121 -7.63 4.39 -13.59
CA VAL A 121 -6.62 3.42 -13.22
C VAL A 121 -6.94 2.88 -11.83
N ALA A 122 -7.29 1.61 -11.74
CA ALA A 122 -7.43 0.87 -10.51
C ALA A 122 -6.07 0.29 -10.07
N ASN A 123 -5.89 0.02 -8.80
CA ASN A 123 -4.70 -0.65 -8.30
C ASN A 123 -4.90 -2.15 -8.03
N THR A 124 -6.10 -2.67 -8.30
CA THR A 124 -6.43 -4.09 -8.28
C THR A 124 -7.42 -4.41 -9.37
N GLU A 125 -7.43 -5.66 -9.85
CA GLU A 125 -8.41 -6.13 -10.83
C GLU A 125 -9.84 -6.05 -10.26
N ASP A 126 -10.05 -6.39 -8.99
CA ASP A 126 -11.35 -6.30 -8.32
C ASP A 126 -11.93 -4.87 -8.34
N ILE A 127 -11.08 -3.84 -8.11
CA ILE A 127 -11.52 -2.45 -8.24
C ILE A 127 -11.79 -2.09 -9.70
N ALA A 128 -11.00 -2.61 -10.65
CA ALA A 128 -11.23 -2.38 -12.07
C ALA A 128 -12.56 -2.99 -12.52
N GLU A 129 -12.83 -4.23 -12.15
CA GLU A 129 -14.09 -4.91 -12.40
C GLU A 129 -15.28 -4.17 -11.77
N TRP A 130 -15.11 -3.70 -10.51
CA TRP A 130 -16.14 -2.90 -9.86
C TRP A 130 -16.41 -1.59 -10.63
N ILE A 131 -15.39 -0.88 -11.10
CA ILE A 131 -15.55 0.35 -11.89
C ILE A 131 -16.38 0.07 -13.15
N VAL A 132 -16.06 -1.02 -13.86
CA VAL A 132 -16.82 -1.46 -15.05
C VAL A 132 -18.26 -1.82 -14.67
N GLY A 133 -18.45 -2.53 -13.56
CA GLY A 133 -19.78 -2.87 -13.01
C GLY A 133 -20.63 -1.66 -12.63
N GLN A 134 -20.00 -0.50 -12.35
CA GLN A 134 -20.71 0.77 -12.15
C GLN A 134 -21.07 1.49 -13.46
N GLY A 135 -20.85 0.86 -14.61
CA GLY A 135 -21.18 1.40 -15.93
C GLY A 135 -20.05 2.20 -16.60
N TRP A 136 -18.84 2.15 -16.11
CA TRP A 136 -17.69 2.75 -16.80
C TRP A 136 -17.26 1.86 -17.97
N PRO A 137 -16.93 2.44 -19.16
CA PRO A 137 -16.52 1.63 -20.31
C PRO A 137 -15.26 0.81 -20.00
N ALA A 138 -15.29 -0.50 -20.21
CA ALA A 138 -14.17 -1.40 -19.91
C ALA A 138 -12.86 -0.97 -20.61
N GLY A 139 -12.93 -0.51 -21.87
CA GLY A 139 -11.77 0.00 -22.60
C GLY A 139 -11.19 1.33 -22.07
N ARG A 140 -11.75 1.87 -21.00
CA ARG A 140 -11.29 3.08 -20.30
C ARG A 140 -10.99 2.81 -18.82
N VAL A 141 -10.77 1.54 -18.49
CA VAL A 141 -10.36 1.13 -17.15
C VAL A 141 -9.09 0.28 -17.28
N ARG A 142 -8.07 0.62 -16.54
CA ARG A 142 -6.79 -0.09 -16.52
C ARG A 142 -6.46 -0.49 -15.09
N CYS A 143 -5.88 -1.68 -14.91
CA CYS A 143 -5.29 -2.06 -13.64
C CYS A 143 -3.78 -1.82 -13.69
N ILE A 144 -3.27 -0.98 -12.78
CA ILE A 144 -1.84 -0.79 -12.54
C ILE A 144 -1.62 -0.90 -11.02
N PRO A 145 -1.02 -2.00 -10.54
CA PRO A 145 -0.85 -2.24 -9.11
C PRO A 145 0.13 -1.26 -8.46
N ASN A 146 0.18 -1.27 -7.15
CA ASN A 146 1.28 -0.63 -6.44
C ASN A 146 2.52 -1.50 -6.57
N PHE A 147 3.70 -0.88 -6.64
CA PHE A 147 4.94 -1.63 -6.45
C PHE A 147 5.30 -1.75 -4.97
N ALA A 148 5.99 -2.83 -4.60
CA ALA A 148 6.71 -2.88 -3.35
C ALA A 148 7.93 -1.95 -3.47
N ALA A 149 8.16 -1.10 -2.48
CA ALA A 149 9.49 -0.51 -2.35
C ALA A 149 10.48 -1.69 -2.30
N ALA A 150 11.35 -1.76 -3.31
CA ALA A 150 12.33 -2.83 -3.35
C ALA A 150 13.09 -2.84 -2.01
N PRO A 151 13.21 -3.99 -1.33
CA PRO A 151 14.20 -4.06 -0.28
C PRO A 151 15.53 -3.69 -0.93
N PRO A 152 16.33 -2.83 -0.30
CA PRO A 152 17.66 -2.59 -0.78
C PRO A 152 18.34 -3.93 -1.03
N PRO A 153 19.16 -4.08 -2.12
CA PRO A 153 19.77 -5.35 -2.48
C PRO A 153 20.44 -5.99 -1.28
N LEU A 154 20.42 -7.32 -1.20
CA LEU A 154 20.96 -8.14 -0.10
C LEU A 154 22.43 -7.83 0.27
N ALA A 155 23.15 -7.09 -0.54
CA ALA A 155 24.50 -6.63 -0.31
C ALA A 155 24.54 -5.11 0.08
N GLY A 156 24.39 -4.84 1.37
CA GLY A 156 24.95 -3.64 1.98
C GLY A 156 24.09 -2.39 2.19
N HIS A 157 22.88 -2.26 1.66
CA HIS A 157 22.11 -1.00 1.75
C HIS A 157 20.71 -1.11 2.37
N GLY A 158 20.34 -2.27 2.94
CA GLY A 158 19.00 -2.51 3.42
C GLY A 158 18.81 -2.65 4.92
N GLY A 159 19.74 -2.19 5.72
CA GLY A 159 19.68 -2.37 7.18
C GLY A 159 19.74 -3.86 7.61
N ALA A 160 20.43 -4.15 8.68
CA ALA A 160 20.28 -5.46 9.34
C ALA A 160 18.84 -5.68 9.78
N PRO A 161 18.38 -6.95 9.94
CA PRO A 161 17.16 -7.22 10.69
C PRO A 161 17.16 -6.44 12.01
N LEU A 162 16.00 -5.96 12.44
CA LEU A 162 15.89 -5.37 13.76
C LEU A 162 16.29 -6.43 14.78
N ASP A 163 17.21 -6.07 15.69
CA ASP A 163 17.61 -6.98 16.76
C ASP A 163 16.40 -7.27 17.65
N ARG A 164 15.98 -8.54 17.69
CA ARG A 164 14.85 -9.01 18.48
C ARG A 164 15.04 -8.72 19.97
N ALA A 165 16.27 -8.81 20.46
CA ALA A 165 16.60 -8.53 21.87
C ALA A 165 16.34 -7.06 22.24
N SER A 166 16.49 -6.12 21.31
CA SER A 166 16.17 -4.70 21.52
C SER A 166 14.70 -4.44 21.86
N LEU A 167 13.85 -5.43 21.61
CA LEU A 167 12.40 -5.41 21.90
C LEU A 167 12.02 -6.57 22.85
N ASP A 168 12.92 -7.00 23.71
CA ASP A 168 12.70 -8.10 24.66
C ASP A 168 12.05 -9.33 24.01
N THR A 169 12.45 -9.66 22.79
CA THR A 169 11.96 -10.81 22.04
C THR A 169 13.09 -11.83 21.91
N PRO A 170 12.90 -13.10 22.38
CA PRO A 170 13.95 -14.12 22.27
C PRO A 170 14.35 -14.36 20.81
N ALA A 171 15.65 -14.58 20.57
CA ALA A 171 16.19 -14.72 19.23
C ALA A 171 15.67 -15.97 18.49
N ASP A 172 15.41 -17.03 19.24
CA ASP A 172 14.97 -18.35 18.76
C ASP A 172 13.43 -18.55 18.77
N ALA A 173 12.68 -17.61 19.35
CA ALA A 173 11.23 -17.69 19.37
C ALA A 173 10.64 -17.40 17.96
N PRO A 174 9.62 -18.14 17.52
CA PRO A 174 8.89 -17.81 16.30
C PRO A 174 8.31 -16.40 16.38
N LEU A 175 8.67 -15.52 15.44
CA LEU A 175 8.23 -14.14 15.42
C LEU A 175 7.23 -13.85 14.29
N LEU A 176 6.03 -13.47 14.69
CA LEU A 176 4.97 -13.02 13.81
C LEU A 176 5.02 -11.49 13.65
N LEU A 177 4.78 -11.02 12.45
CA LEU A 177 4.67 -9.58 12.15
C LEU A 177 3.28 -9.24 11.61
N ALA A 178 2.58 -8.32 12.28
CA ALA A 178 1.36 -7.70 11.79
C ALA A 178 1.60 -6.21 11.55
N MET A 179 1.26 -5.72 10.37
CA MET A 179 1.46 -4.31 10.02
C MET A 179 0.16 -3.65 9.55
N GLY A 180 -0.09 -2.44 10.05
CA GLY A 180 -1.24 -1.66 9.64
C GLY A 180 -1.78 -0.79 10.76
N ARG A 181 -2.65 0.14 10.39
CA ARG A 181 -3.31 1.04 11.34
C ARG A 181 -4.07 0.23 12.39
N LEU A 182 -4.01 0.63 13.65
CA LEU A 182 -4.76 0.00 14.75
C LEU A 182 -6.24 0.40 14.66
N HIS A 183 -6.94 -0.26 13.75
CA HIS A 183 -8.33 0.02 13.35
C HIS A 183 -9.06 -1.30 13.11
N GLU A 184 -10.38 -1.30 13.26
CA GLU A 184 -11.23 -2.50 13.11
C GLU A 184 -11.03 -3.23 11.77
N SER A 185 -10.82 -2.49 10.67
CA SER A 185 -10.56 -3.07 9.36
C SER A 185 -9.29 -3.92 9.28
N LYS A 186 -8.30 -3.72 10.19
CA LYS A 186 -7.04 -4.46 10.20
C LYS A 186 -7.04 -5.69 11.09
N ALA A 187 -8.05 -5.83 11.94
CA ALA A 187 -8.31 -7.01 12.74
C ALA A 187 -7.11 -7.53 13.57
N HIS A 188 -6.34 -6.62 14.17
CA HIS A 188 -5.25 -7.01 15.06
C HIS A 188 -5.73 -7.80 16.29
N ASP A 189 -7.01 -7.66 16.66
CA ASP A 189 -7.70 -8.47 17.66
C ASP A 189 -7.70 -9.96 17.30
N ILE A 190 -7.92 -10.31 16.03
CA ILE A 190 -7.81 -11.70 15.54
C ILE A 190 -6.37 -12.20 15.61
N GLY A 191 -5.38 -11.34 15.31
CA GLY A 191 -3.97 -11.68 15.50
C GLY A 191 -3.60 -11.99 16.95
N LEU A 192 -4.16 -11.24 17.91
CA LEU A 192 -3.97 -11.50 19.35
C LEU A 192 -4.62 -12.80 19.80
N GLN A 193 -5.83 -13.10 19.32
CA GLN A 193 -6.52 -14.37 19.61
C GLN A 193 -5.72 -15.56 19.03
N ALA A 194 -5.24 -15.46 17.81
CA ALA A 194 -4.41 -16.49 17.20
C ALA A 194 -3.10 -16.70 17.98
N LEU A 195 -2.48 -15.61 18.49
CA LEU A 195 -1.28 -15.71 19.33
C LEU A 195 -1.53 -16.48 20.64
N ALA A 196 -2.74 -16.40 21.20
CA ALA A 196 -3.10 -17.15 22.40
C ALA A 196 -3.07 -18.69 22.17
N GLU A 197 -3.30 -19.12 20.92
CA GLU A 197 -3.18 -20.55 20.52
C GLU A 197 -1.76 -20.96 20.12
N LEU A 198 -0.79 -20.04 20.14
CA LEU A 198 0.60 -20.25 19.74
C LEU A 198 1.53 -19.93 20.93
N PRO A 199 1.70 -20.88 21.88
CA PRO A 199 2.35 -20.59 23.17
C PRO A 199 3.80 -20.11 23.04
N ASP A 200 4.54 -20.58 22.03
CA ASP A 200 5.96 -20.26 21.83
C ASP A 200 6.19 -19.03 20.92
N ALA A 201 5.14 -18.54 20.23
CA ALA A 201 5.28 -17.45 19.28
C ALA A 201 5.20 -16.09 19.94
N TRP A 202 5.82 -15.12 19.30
CA TRP A 202 5.77 -13.70 19.60
C TRP A 202 5.10 -12.93 18.47
N LEU A 203 4.49 -11.78 18.78
CA LEU A 203 3.81 -10.95 17.80
C LEU A 203 4.30 -9.50 17.92
N TRP A 204 4.83 -8.99 16.81
CA TRP A 204 5.07 -7.57 16.66
C TRP A 204 3.94 -6.94 15.86
N ILE A 205 3.36 -5.85 16.41
CA ILE A 205 2.30 -5.07 15.76
C ILE A 205 2.84 -3.68 15.46
N ALA A 206 3.07 -3.36 14.19
CA ALA A 206 3.58 -2.07 13.76
C ALA A 206 2.45 -1.23 13.13
N GLY A 207 2.17 -0.09 13.76
CA GLY A 207 1.15 0.86 13.37
C GLY A 207 0.62 1.64 14.56
N VAL A 208 -0.15 2.68 14.27
CA VAL A 208 -0.85 3.51 15.25
C VAL A 208 -2.34 3.58 14.92
N GLY A 209 -3.18 3.87 15.90
CA GLY A 209 -4.61 4.03 15.66
C GLY A 209 -5.45 4.04 16.93
N PRO A 210 -6.76 4.29 16.77
CA PRO A 210 -7.65 4.50 17.91
C PRO A 210 -7.88 3.26 18.78
N LEU A 211 -7.56 2.06 18.27
CA LEU A 211 -7.75 0.81 19.01
C LEU A 211 -6.57 0.40 19.89
N GLU A 212 -5.50 1.19 19.99
CA GLU A 212 -4.29 0.78 20.70
C GLU A 212 -4.57 0.37 22.15
N ALA A 213 -5.26 1.20 22.92
CA ALA A 213 -5.60 0.89 24.30
C ALA A 213 -6.47 -0.39 24.43
N LYS A 214 -7.46 -0.55 23.55
CA LYS A 214 -8.32 -1.74 23.50
C LYS A 214 -7.54 -3.01 23.19
N LEU A 215 -6.60 -2.95 22.25
CA LEU A 215 -5.78 -4.11 21.86
C LEU A 215 -4.79 -4.49 22.98
N LYS A 216 -4.22 -3.53 23.69
CA LYS A 216 -3.37 -3.78 24.88
C LYS A 216 -4.15 -4.47 25.99
N ALA A 217 -5.33 -3.95 26.34
CA ALA A 217 -6.19 -4.59 27.33
C ALA A 217 -6.63 -6.00 26.92
N MET A 218 -6.88 -6.21 25.62
CA MET A 218 -7.19 -7.54 25.08
C MET A 218 -6.00 -8.51 25.20
N ALA A 219 -4.78 -8.06 24.93
CA ALA A 219 -3.57 -8.87 25.12
C ALA A 219 -3.39 -9.29 26.58
N GLU A 220 -3.69 -8.42 27.54
CA GLU A 220 -3.73 -8.73 28.96
C GLU A 220 -4.79 -9.78 29.29
N GLY A 221 -6.03 -9.56 28.81
CA GLY A 221 -7.15 -10.49 29.02
C GLY A 221 -6.93 -11.90 28.44
N LEU A 222 -6.14 -11.98 27.36
CA LEU A 222 -5.73 -13.25 26.75
C LEU A 222 -4.45 -13.85 27.36
N GLY A 223 -3.80 -13.16 28.27
CA GLY A 223 -2.54 -13.61 28.88
C GLY A 223 -1.33 -13.62 27.94
N VAL A 224 -1.38 -12.85 26.86
CA VAL A 224 -0.31 -12.80 25.84
C VAL A 224 0.53 -11.52 25.86
N GLN A 225 0.25 -10.59 26.78
CA GLN A 225 0.89 -9.27 26.86
C GLN A 225 2.43 -9.32 26.89
N ASN A 226 3.02 -10.34 27.48
CA ASN A 226 4.47 -10.51 27.56
C ASN A 226 5.11 -10.94 26.22
N ARG A 227 4.30 -11.44 25.30
CA ARG A 227 4.72 -11.91 23.97
C ARG A 227 4.28 -11.00 22.82
N VAL A 228 3.70 -9.84 23.12
CA VAL A 228 3.29 -8.84 22.14
C VAL A 228 4.14 -7.59 22.26
N ARG A 229 4.53 -7.01 21.12
CA ARG A 229 5.17 -5.70 21.06
C ARG A 229 4.39 -4.76 20.14
N PHE A 230 3.89 -3.67 20.71
CA PHE A 230 3.25 -2.58 19.96
C PHE A 230 4.33 -1.57 19.58
N LEU A 231 4.71 -1.51 18.29
CA LEU A 231 5.89 -0.78 17.82
C LEU A 231 5.58 0.66 17.38
N GLY A 232 4.31 1.07 17.41
CA GLY A 232 3.91 2.38 16.91
C GLY A 232 4.16 2.56 15.41
N TRP A 233 4.23 3.80 14.97
CA TRP A 233 4.58 4.12 13.59
C TRP A 233 6.07 3.92 13.34
N ARG A 234 6.43 3.17 12.29
CA ARG A 234 7.82 2.85 11.94
C ARG A 234 8.16 3.43 10.57
N THR A 235 9.33 4.04 10.48
CA THR A 235 9.91 4.56 9.22
C THR A 235 10.88 3.59 8.56
N ASP A 236 11.15 2.46 9.21
CA ASP A 236 12.08 1.40 8.82
C ASP A 236 11.40 0.03 8.68
N PRO A 237 10.28 -0.11 7.96
CA PRO A 237 9.51 -1.36 7.91
C PRO A 237 10.33 -2.56 7.41
N SER A 238 11.32 -2.33 6.55
CA SER A 238 12.18 -3.39 6.02
C SER A 238 12.93 -4.15 7.10
N THR A 239 13.34 -3.49 8.20
CA THR A 239 14.04 -4.13 9.31
C THR A 239 13.12 -5.08 10.08
N LEU A 240 11.82 -4.76 10.15
CA LEU A 240 10.80 -5.59 10.78
C LEU A 240 10.49 -6.83 9.95
N TYR A 241 10.25 -6.67 8.63
CA TYR A 241 10.00 -7.80 7.74
C TYR A 241 11.17 -8.80 7.75
N ARG A 242 12.41 -8.31 7.81
CA ARG A 242 13.61 -9.17 7.87
C ARG A 242 13.82 -9.85 9.20
N ALA A 243 13.28 -9.29 10.28
CA ALA A 243 13.38 -9.87 11.60
C ALA A 243 12.32 -10.94 11.86
N ALA A 244 11.21 -10.95 11.14
CA ALA A 244 10.08 -11.85 11.36
C ALA A 244 10.22 -13.17 10.60
N ASP A 245 9.50 -14.19 11.08
CA ASP A 245 9.44 -15.52 10.46
C ASP A 245 8.16 -15.73 9.64
N VAL A 246 7.05 -15.07 10.03
CA VAL A 246 5.76 -15.13 9.34
C VAL A 246 5.07 -13.78 9.37
N CYS A 247 4.57 -13.32 8.24
CA CYS A 247 3.64 -12.20 8.18
C CYS A 247 2.21 -12.68 8.41
N VAL A 248 1.53 -12.14 9.42
CA VAL A 248 0.11 -12.38 9.68
C VAL A 248 -0.71 -11.16 9.27
N PHE A 249 -1.70 -11.36 8.38
CA PHE A 249 -2.48 -10.28 7.82
C PHE A 249 -3.98 -10.54 7.96
N PRO A 250 -4.55 -10.39 9.17
CA PRO A 250 -5.92 -10.79 9.49
C PRO A 250 -6.99 -9.81 9.03
N SER A 251 -6.67 -8.84 8.16
CA SER A 251 -7.56 -7.72 7.80
C SER A 251 -8.95 -8.14 7.38
N ARG A 252 -9.98 -7.56 8.01
CA ARG A 252 -11.40 -7.71 7.64
C ARG A 252 -11.73 -7.03 6.33
N TYR A 253 -11.12 -5.89 6.10
CA TYR A 253 -11.30 -5.09 4.90
C TYR A 253 -9.97 -4.53 4.42
N GLU A 254 -9.58 -4.97 3.24
CA GLU A 254 -8.33 -4.58 2.59
C GLU A 254 -8.51 -4.60 1.07
N PRO A 255 -8.56 -3.44 0.41
CA PRO A 255 -8.76 -3.40 -1.04
C PRO A 255 -7.59 -3.93 -1.87
N LEU A 256 -6.33 -3.75 -1.42
CA LEU A 256 -5.16 -4.20 -2.16
C LEU A 256 -4.33 -5.23 -1.40
N GLY A 257 -3.93 -4.91 -0.17
CA GLY A 257 -2.99 -5.77 0.57
C GLY A 257 -1.53 -5.47 0.33
N ASN A 258 -1.15 -4.18 0.33
CA ASN A 258 0.26 -3.77 0.22
C ASN A 258 1.19 -4.53 1.17
N VAL A 259 0.71 -4.91 2.36
CA VAL A 259 1.48 -5.68 3.35
C VAL A 259 1.89 -7.05 2.80
N VAL A 260 1.02 -7.71 2.01
CA VAL A 260 1.33 -8.99 1.35
C VAL A 260 2.49 -8.81 0.35
N ILE A 261 2.37 -7.81 -0.53
CA ILE A 261 3.40 -7.51 -1.54
C ILE A 261 4.74 -7.15 -0.86
N GLN A 262 4.70 -6.38 0.23
CA GLN A 262 5.88 -6.04 1.01
C GLN A 262 6.49 -7.27 1.70
N ALA A 263 5.68 -8.15 2.28
CA ALA A 263 6.15 -9.39 2.88
C ALA A 263 6.85 -10.27 1.84
N TRP A 264 6.24 -10.47 0.67
CA TRP A 264 6.86 -11.19 -0.45
C TRP A 264 8.18 -10.58 -0.90
N ALA A 265 8.24 -9.23 -1.00
CA ALA A 265 9.46 -8.53 -1.37
C ALA A 265 10.63 -8.75 -0.40
N HIS A 266 10.32 -9.09 0.86
CA HIS A 266 11.31 -9.40 1.89
C HIS A 266 11.51 -10.93 2.08
N GLY A 267 10.90 -11.76 1.25
CA GLY A 267 10.97 -13.20 1.37
C GLY A 267 10.26 -13.77 2.60
N LEU A 268 9.29 -13.03 3.15
CA LEU A 268 8.55 -13.42 4.33
C LEU A 268 7.27 -14.16 3.93
N PRO A 269 7.04 -15.43 4.36
CA PRO A 269 5.81 -16.16 4.08
C PRO A 269 4.62 -15.50 4.78
N VAL A 270 3.44 -15.59 4.15
CA VAL A 270 2.23 -14.86 4.57
C VAL A 270 1.10 -15.83 4.91
N VAL A 271 0.42 -15.55 6.03
CA VAL A 271 -0.93 -16.06 6.33
C VAL A 271 -1.89 -14.88 6.38
N ALA A 272 -2.87 -14.84 5.49
CA ALA A 272 -3.79 -13.71 5.38
C ALA A 272 -5.25 -14.13 5.46
N ALA A 273 -6.08 -13.28 6.05
CA ALA A 273 -7.54 -13.42 5.94
C ALA A 273 -7.97 -13.17 4.48
N ALA A 274 -8.93 -13.95 3.99
CA ALA A 274 -9.45 -13.88 2.62
C ALA A 274 -10.37 -12.67 2.39
N SER A 275 -9.94 -11.48 2.84
CA SER A 275 -10.55 -10.21 2.44
C SER A 275 -10.19 -9.87 0.98
N GLN A 276 -10.83 -8.87 0.38
CA GLN A 276 -10.82 -8.63 -1.06
C GLN A 276 -9.40 -8.62 -1.67
N GLY A 277 -8.50 -7.80 -1.14
CA GLY A 277 -7.14 -7.67 -1.67
C GLY A 277 -6.29 -8.93 -1.52
N PRO A 278 -6.12 -9.49 -0.32
CA PRO A 278 -5.41 -10.76 -0.14
C PRO A 278 -5.98 -11.90 -0.99
N LYS A 279 -7.31 -12.01 -1.10
CA LYS A 279 -7.95 -13.04 -1.94
C LYS A 279 -7.63 -12.86 -3.42
N ALA A 280 -7.46 -11.63 -3.89
CA ALA A 280 -7.08 -11.34 -5.28
C ALA A 280 -5.58 -11.51 -5.53
N LEU A 281 -4.74 -11.33 -4.49
CA LEU A 281 -3.30 -11.42 -4.60
C LEU A 281 -2.75 -12.84 -4.39
N ILE A 282 -3.21 -13.53 -3.34
CA ILE A 282 -2.62 -14.79 -2.89
C ILE A 282 -3.26 -15.97 -3.63
N GLU A 283 -2.44 -16.77 -4.27
CA GLU A 283 -2.79 -18.11 -4.72
C GLU A 283 -2.64 -19.07 -3.54
N ASP A 284 -3.76 -19.40 -2.88
CA ASP A 284 -3.76 -20.21 -1.65
C ASP A 284 -2.99 -21.52 -1.80
N GLY A 285 -2.11 -21.79 -0.83
CA GLY A 285 -1.22 -22.97 -0.83
C GLY A 285 -0.08 -22.91 -1.83
N ARG A 286 0.10 -21.80 -2.58
CA ARG A 286 1.16 -21.65 -3.59
C ARG A 286 2.15 -20.53 -3.25
N ASP A 287 1.70 -19.36 -2.88
CA ASP A 287 2.54 -18.21 -2.52
C ASP A 287 2.17 -17.57 -1.18
N GLY A 288 1.24 -18.19 -0.44
CA GLY A 288 0.79 -17.88 0.89
C GLY A 288 -0.37 -18.76 1.31
N LEU A 289 -0.92 -18.54 2.50
CA LEU A 289 -2.12 -19.20 2.99
C LEU A 289 -3.24 -18.17 3.16
N LEU A 290 -4.43 -18.53 2.68
CA LEU A 290 -5.67 -17.80 2.93
C LEU A 290 -6.51 -18.50 4.00
N VAL A 291 -6.99 -17.74 4.96
CA VAL A 291 -7.90 -18.23 6.01
C VAL A 291 -9.19 -17.42 6.01
N PRO A 292 -10.29 -17.93 6.56
CA PRO A 292 -11.53 -17.15 6.66
C PRO A 292 -11.32 -15.84 7.44
N VAL A 293 -12.08 -14.83 7.08
CA VAL A 293 -12.11 -13.55 7.84
C VAL A 293 -12.68 -13.82 9.22
N ASP A 294 -12.13 -13.17 10.25
CA ASP A 294 -12.53 -13.30 11.66
C ASP A 294 -12.32 -14.72 12.26
N ASP A 295 -11.43 -15.52 11.69
CA ASP A 295 -11.13 -16.89 12.13
C ASP A 295 -9.72 -16.96 12.74
N ALA A 296 -9.61 -16.73 14.05
CA ALA A 296 -8.35 -16.78 14.78
C ALA A 296 -7.77 -18.22 14.85
N PRO A 297 -8.56 -19.28 15.08
CA PRO A 297 -8.09 -20.66 15.00
C PRO A 297 -7.49 -21.03 13.65
N ALA A 298 -8.13 -20.64 12.54
CA ALA A 298 -7.59 -20.90 11.21
C ALA A 298 -6.29 -20.11 10.96
N LEU A 299 -6.19 -18.86 11.44
CA LEU A 299 -4.97 -18.08 11.37
C LEU A 299 -3.83 -18.76 12.13
N ALA A 300 -4.09 -19.20 13.36
CA ALA A 300 -3.10 -19.93 14.16
C ALA A 300 -2.68 -21.27 13.51
N ALA A 301 -3.61 -22.00 12.92
CA ALA A 301 -3.32 -23.24 12.19
C ALA A 301 -2.43 -22.97 10.97
N GLY A 302 -2.71 -21.91 10.21
CA GLY A 302 -1.88 -21.49 9.07
C GLY A 302 -0.45 -21.15 9.49
N VAL A 303 -0.30 -20.40 10.60
CA VAL A 303 1.02 -20.08 11.17
C VAL A 303 1.76 -21.35 11.60
N ARG A 304 1.11 -22.23 12.37
CA ARG A 304 1.72 -23.52 12.78
C ARG A 304 2.21 -24.32 11.57
N ARG A 305 1.43 -24.35 10.51
CA ARG A 305 1.78 -25.08 9.28
C ARG A 305 3.04 -24.51 8.63
N ILE A 306 3.15 -23.20 8.48
CA ILE A 306 4.35 -22.54 7.92
C ILE A 306 5.59 -22.83 8.79
N LEU A 307 5.46 -22.72 10.12
CA LEU A 307 6.56 -22.97 11.06
C LEU A 307 7.00 -24.43 11.08
N ALA A 308 6.07 -25.37 10.93
CA ALA A 308 6.34 -26.82 10.94
C ALA A 308 6.84 -27.35 9.60
N GLU A 309 6.59 -26.66 8.48
CA GLU A 309 6.92 -27.10 7.12
C GLU A 309 7.91 -26.15 6.42
N PRO A 310 9.23 -26.19 6.74
CA PRO A 310 10.22 -25.27 6.15
C PRO A 310 10.29 -25.31 4.61
N LYS A 311 9.98 -26.46 4.00
CA LYS A 311 9.92 -26.61 2.55
C LYS A 311 8.76 -25.80 1.96
N LEU A 312 7.60 -25.83 2.61
CA LEU A 312 6.43 -25.04 2.20
C LEU A 312 6.72 -23.53 2.34
N ALA A 313 7.28 -23.11 3.48
CA ALA A 313 7.69 -21.72 3.70
C ALA A 313 8.66 -21.26 2.60
N GLY A 314 9.68 -22.06 2.26
CA GLY A 314 10.63 -21.78 1.18
C GLY A 314 9.97 -21.68 -0.20
N GLN A 315 8.96 -22.50 -0.49
CA GLN A 315 8.19 -22.42 -1.72
C GLN A 315 7.41 -21.10 -1.81
N PHE A 316 6.72 -20.70 -0.72
CA PHE A 316 5.98 -19.43 -0.68
C PHE A 316 6.92 -18.24 -0.87
N THR A 317 8.06 -18.24 -0.17
CA THR A 317 9.11 -17.22 -0.34
C THR A 317 9.57 -17.12 -1.78
N THR A 318 9.94 -18.24 -2.41
CA THR A 318 10.45 -18.25 -3.79
C THR A 318 9.40 -17.73 -4.78
N ARG A 319 8.16 -18.17 -4.65
CA ARG A 319 7.06 -17.74 -5.52
C ARG A 319 6.69 -16.27 -5.30
N GLY A 320 6.58 -15.85 -4.05
CA GLY A 320 6.30 -14.45 -3.70
C GLY A 320 7.35 -13.50 -4.26
N LEU A 321 8.65 -13.81 -4.10
CA LEU A 321 9.75 -13.04 -4.70
C LEU A 321 9.66 -13.01 -6.23
N GLY A 322 9.34 -14.14 -6.87
CA GLY A 322 9.16 -14.21 -8.32
C GLY A 322 8.02 -13.31 -8.80
N ARG A 323 6.89 -13.29 -8.10
CA ARG A 323 5.76 -12.40 -8.43
C ARG A 323 6.10 -10.94 -8.22
N VAL A 324 6.80 -10.60 -7.13
CA VAL A 324 7.28 -9.23 -6.92
C VAL A 324 8.17 -8.78 -8.07
N ALA A 325 9.11 -9.61 -8.49
CA ALA A 325 10.00 -9.26 -9.61
C ALA A 325 9.24 -9.02 -10.92
N ALA A 326 8.25 -9.87 -11.22
CA ALA A 326 7.50 -9.83 -12.48
C ALA A 326 6.39 -8.77 -12.51
N GLU A 327 5.65 -8.60 -11.40
CA GLU A 327 4.39 -7.86 -11.36
C GLU A 327 4.46 -6.59 -10.51
N PHE A 328 5.18 -6.63 -9.39
CA PHE A 328 5.15 -5.61 -8.34
C PHE A 328 6.49 -4.92 -8.09
N SER A 329 7.49 -5.12 -8.96
CA SER A 329 8.73 -4.34 -8.90
C SER A 329 8.49 -2.90 -9.36
N GLU A 330 9.30 -1.96 -8.84
CA GLU A 330 9.27 -0.56 -9.29
C GLU A 330 9.40 -0.48 -10.81
N ALA A 331 10.33 -1.24 -11.40
CA ALA A 331 10.57 -1.22 -12.84
C ALA A 331 9.34 -1.69 -13.65
N ALA A 332 8.71 -2.80 -13.24
CA ALA A 332 7.53 -3.34 -13.91
C ALA A 332 6.34 -2.38 -13.85
N VAL A 333 6.08 -1.80 -12.68
CA VAL A 333 4.95 -0.87 -12.49
C VAL A 333 5.21 0.47 -13.17
N VAL A 334 6.42 1.01 -13.07
CA VAL A 334 6.82 2.25 -13.77
C VAL A 334 6.69 2.07 -15.30
N ALA A 335 7.04 0.90 -15.84
CA ALA A 335 6.86 0.62 -17.28
C ALA A 335 5.38 0.70 -17.70
N GLN A 336 4.45 0.16 -16.89
CA GLN A 336 3.02 0.25 -17.15
C GLN A 336 2.52 1.70 -17.13
N TRP A 337 2.96 2.50 -16.15
CA TRP A 337 2.63 3.93 -16.10
C TRP A 337 3.20 4.70 -17.30
N LYS A 338 4.42 4.40 -17.73
CA LYS A 338 5.01 5.01 -18.94
C LYS A 338 4.21 4.66 -20.19
N THR A 339 3.76 3.42 -20.34
CA THR A 339 2.87 3.03 -21.44
C THR A 339 1.58 3.86 -21.42
N LEU A 340 0.90 3.98 -20.27
CA LEU A 340 -0.27 4.83 -20.12
C LEU A 340 0.01 6.28 -20.54
N PHE A 341 1.11 6.87 -20.05
CA PHE A 341 1.44 8.27 -20.36
C PHE A 341 1.77 8.47 -21.83
N SER A 342 2.40 7.48 -22.48
CA SER A 342 2.67 7.48 -23.92
C SER A 342 1.39 7.42 -24.75
N ASP A 343 0.40 6.61 -24.34
CA ASP A 343 -0.91 6.52 -25.02
C ASP A 343 -1.62 7.89 -25.11
N TYR A 344 -1.34 8.79 -24.16
CA TYR A 344 -1.87 10.16 -24.11
C TYR A 344 -0.86 11.24 -24.57
N GLY A 345 0.27 10.84 -25.16
CA GLY A 345 1.30 11.78 -25.65
C GLY A 345 1.89 12.68 -24.57
N ALA A 346 1.97 12.17 -23.32
CA ALA A 346 2.51 12.92 -22.19
C ALA A 346 4.01 12.69 -21.98
N ILE A 347 4.56 11.63 -22.57
CA ILE A 347 6.00 11.33 -22.61
C ILE A 347 6.42 10.94 -24.02
#